data_d28f2bfe0ee4adbd64db3bedc22d0578
#
_entry.id   d28f2bfe0ee4adbd64db3bedc22d0578
#
_cell.length_a   1.000
_cell.length_b   1.000
_cell.length_c   1.000
_cell.angle_alpha   90.00
_cell.angle_beta   90.00
_cell.angle_gamma   90.00
#
_symmetry.space_group_name_H-M   'P 1'
#
loop_
_entity.id
_entity.type
_entity.pdbx_description
1 polymer ?
#
loop_
_entity_poly.entity_id
_entity_poly.type
_entity_poly.pdbx_seq_one_letter_code
_entity_poly.pdbx_strand_id
1 'polypeptide(L)'
;MLRFRDLSLRKRLLLANFMMVAVPVLLLSLVGGILLSAFRYSGTTQKDILTALWPEKGSALTVQYAVSSLRVRAERKDKPRVKDYLEPAHLLEAQGIAVIVSDRNGSVYYTSPGADRQAIAARILSKYGPNPSVMNWDHDGFDFSYVSPRSGTIVMAAGDVPFLAKNTIPGNDWKDRAEELLYISLIIAVTLIVFFGLYLSRLLSRQILTPLDQLRKAAADIRAGNLNTPVSIDGVDEFGSACRDFELMRQELCRVRLERERYEENRKELIAGISHDLSTPLTSIKGYAGGILDGIADTNEKKLHYIEQIQKSTDTLESLVDNLFLLSKLDLGRLPFHFEKVDLIAYFKDFTTEQSPLYKDRGLDLSMVYTDKEPAFVFIDRMHFERVVRNILNNALKYNDKDRCEVMIQLKAQKDSVCVTFSDNGPGVASGELTKLFNTFYRTDKARTDVTKGSGLGLAITAQIIKTLGGTVKATKASQCGGLMIVITLPVAEGDTYETHPTH
;
A
#
# COMPACT_ATOMS: atom_id res chain seq x y z
N MET A 1 18.44 -8.98 -14.92
CA MET A 1 17.97 -7.64 -15.32
C MET A 1 16.93 -7.19 -14.30
N LEU A 2 17.26 -6.21 -13.47
CA LEU A 2 16.30 -5.55 -12.57
C LEU A 2 15.17 -4.94 -13.44
N ARG A 3 13.94 -5.42 -13.27
CA ARG A 3 12.79 -4.82 -13.96
C ARG A 3 12.60 -3.41 -13.40
N PHE A 4 12.33 -2.43 -14.25
CA PHE A 4 12.04 -1.04 -13.86
C PHE A 4 10.98 -0.97 -12.75
N ARG A 5 10.12 -1.97 -12.67
CA ARG A 5 9.07 -2.16 -11.67
C ARG A 5 9.59 -2.51 -10.26
N ASP A 6 10.83 -2.98 -10.13
CA ASP A 6 11.42 -3.42 -8.85
C ASP A 6 12.21 -2.28 -8.15
N LEU A 7 12.29 -1.10 -8.79
CA LEU A 7 12.93 0.08 -8.23
C LEU A 7 11.96 0.82 -7.29
N SER A 8 12.48 1.43 -6.22
CA SER A 8 11.70 2.31 -5.36
C SER A 8 11.07 3.46 -6.15
N LEU A 9 9.90 3.94 -5.73
CA LEU A 9 9.17 5.03 -6.38
C LEU A 9 10.05 6.25 -6.61
N ARG A 10 10.86 6.63 -5.62
CA ARG A 10 11.81 7.74 -5.69
C ARG A 10 12.83 7.54 -6.82
N LYS A 11 13.40 6.33 -6.94
CA LYS A 11 14.37 6.00 -8.00
C LYS A 11 13.72 5.99 -9.37
N ARG A 12 12.47 5.50 -9.49
CA ARG A 12 11.71 5.53 -10.76
C ARG A 12 11.41 6.96 -11.21
N LEU A 13 10.95 7.83 -10.30
CA LEU A 13 10.68 9.23 -10.61
C LEU A 13 11.95 9.97 -11.01
N LEU A 14 13.06 9.77 -10.28
CA LEU A 14 14.35 10.35 -10.64
C LEU A 14 14.84 9.87 -12.01
N LEU A 15 14.75 8.57 -12.27
CA LEU A 15 15.15 7.99 -13.56
C LEU A 15 14.26 8.46 -14.70
N ALA A 16 12.94 8.55 -14.47
CA ALA A 16 11.98 9.06 -15.45
C ALA A 16 12.23 10.55 -15.79
N ASN A 17 12.45 11.38 -14.77
CA ASN A 17 12.78 12.79 -14.95
C ASN A 17 14.14 12.97 -15.64
N PHE A 18 15.14 12.18 -15.27
CA PHE A 18 16.43 12.16 -15.95
C PHE A 18 16.29 11.74 -17.41
N MET A 19 15.58 10.67 -17.71
CA MET A 19 15.33 10.21 -19.08
C MET A 19 14.53 11.22 -19.89
N MET A 20 13.59 11.93 -19.27
CA MET A 20 12.78 12.97 -19.92
C MET A 20 13.64 14.14 -20.45
N VAL A 21 14.77 14.41 -19.79
CA VAL A 21 15.73 15.44 -20.20
C VAL A 21 16.85 14.86 -21.06
N ALA A 22 17.44 13.74 -20.63
CA ALA A 22 18.63 13.15 -21.28
C ALA A 22 18.33 12.61 -22.69
N VAL A 23 17.19 11.97 -22.90
CA VAL A 23 16.85 11.39 -24.20
C VAL A 23 16.64 12.45 -25.28
N PRO A 24 15.86 13.54 -25.05
CA PRO A 24 15.78 14.65 -26.00
C PRO A 24 17.12 15.31 -26.31
N VAL A 25 17.95 15.55 -25.29
CA VAL A 25 19.28 16.13 -25.48
C VAL A 25 20.19 15.22 -26.30
N LEU A 26 20.20 13.92 -26.02
CA LEU A 26 20.95 12.94 -26.81
C LEU A 26 20.44 12.85 -28.27
N LEU A 27 19.14 12.85 -28.48
CA LEU A 27 18.55 12.84 -29.82
C LEU A 27 18.94 14.10 -30.61
N LEU A 28 18.81 15.27 -29.98
CA LEU A 28 19.22 16.53 -30.65
C LEU A 28 20.72 16.56 -30.92
N SER A 29 21.55 16.07 -29.99
CA SER A 29 23.01 15.96 -30.17
C SER A 29 23.38 14.99 -31.30
N LEU A 30 22.65 13.86 -31.42
CA LEU A 30 22.84 12.87 -32.47
C LEU A 30 22.46 13.44 -33.83
N VAL A 31 21.31 14.10 -33.92
CA VAL A 31 20.87 14.77 -35.16
C VAL A 31 21.84 15.86 -35.55
N GLY A 32 22.27 16.70 -34.59
CA GLY A 32 23.31 17.71 -34.83
C GLY A 32 24.65 17.09 -35.29
N GLY A 33 25.06 15.99 -34.69
CA GLY A 33 26.28 15.25 -35.09
C GLY A 33 26.20 14.66 -36.51
N ILE A 34 25.04 14.08 -36.86
CA ILE A 34 24.80 13.54 -38.22
C ILE A 34 24.85 14.67 -39.26
N LEU A 35 24.18 15.80 -38.98
CA LEU A 35 24.21 16.98 -39.85
C LEU A 35 25.65 17.52 -40.02
N LEU A 36 26.39 17.69 -38.93
CA LEU A 36 27.79 18.12 -38.96
C LEU A 36 28.66 17.14 -39.74
N SER A 37 28.46 15.84 -39.61
CA SER A 37 29.21 14.82 -40.37
C SER A 37 28.86 14.84 -41.84
N ALA A 38 27.59 15.01 -42.20
CA ALA A 38 27.13 15.14 -43.60
C ALA A 38 27.74 16.38 -44.28
N PHE A 39 27.77 17.51 -43.56
CA PHE A 39 28.44 18.72 -44.01
C PHE A 39 29.96 18.51 -44.20
N ARG A 40 30.60 17.81 -43.27
CA ARG A 40 32.05 17.53 -43.32
C ARG A 40 32.42 16.61 -44.51
N TYR A 41 31.56 15.63 -44.79
CA TYR A 41 31.76 14.69 -45.91
C TYR A 41 31.55 15.34 -47.30
N SER A 42 30.74 16.40 -47.37
CA SER A 42 30.49 17.17 -48.58
C SER A 42 31.67 18.11 -48.98
N GLY A 43 32.80 18.06 -48.27
CA GLY A 43 33.98 18.88 -48.61
C GLY A 43 33.90 20.34 -48.20
N THR A 44 32.84 20.73 -47.49
CA THR A 44 32.63 22.12 -47.05
C THR A 44 33.43 22.38 -45.76
N THR A 45 34.18 23.45 -45.79
CA THR A 45 34.96 23.90 -44.63
C THR A 45 34.03 24.47 -43.54
N GLN A 46 34.44 24.38 -42.27
CA GLN A 46 33.71 24.98 -41.15
C GLN A 46 33.37 26.47 -41.38
N LYS A 47 34.16 27.14 -42.19
CA LYS A 47 33.94 28.51 -42.69
C LYS A 47 32.70 28.63 -43.54
N ASP A 48 32.39 27.61 -44.36
CA ASP A 48 31.22 27.62 -45.27
C ASP A 48 29.91 27.36 -44.51
N ILE A 49 29.95 26.61 -43.42
CA ILE A 49 28.79 26.40 -42.51
C ILE A 49 28.47 27.68 -41.76
N LEU A 50 29.50 28.35 -41.19
CA LEU A 50 29.33 29.65 -40.52
C LEU A 50 28.87 30.72 -41.49
N THR A 51 29.34 30.72 -42.76
CA THR A 51 28.89 31.66 -43.79
C THR A 51 27.49 31.34 -44.33
N ALA A 52 27.03 30.09 -44.26
CA ALA A 52 25.64 29.71 -44.59
C ALA A 52 24.65 30.07 -43.45
N LEU A 53 25.07 29.90 -42.20
CA LEU A 53 24.28 30.30 -40.99
C LEU A 53 24.38 31.83 -40.73
N TRP A 54 25.50 32.45 -41.10
CA TRP A 54 25.80 33.86 -40.90
C TRP A 54 26.50 34.39 -42.17
N PRO A 55 25.78 34.91 -43.12
CA PRO A 55 26.37 35.35 -44.42
C PRO A 55 27.26 36.56 -44.21
N GLU A 56 28.56 36.34 -43.97
CA GLU A 56 29.56 37.42 -43.79
C GLU A 56 29.93 38.22 -45.03
N LYS A 57 29.71 37.68 -46.20
CA LYS A 57 30.08 38.38 -47.45
C LYS A 57 29.04 38.14 -48.56
N GLY A 58 28.21 39.12 -48.80
CA GLY A 58 27.30 39.11 -49.95
C GLY A 58 25.82 39.23 -49.64
N SER A 59 25.45 39.51 -48.43
CA SER A 59 24.06 39.75 -48.05
C SER A 59 23.65 41.19 -48.29
N ALA A 60 22.37 41.38 -48.56
CA ALA A 60 21.75 42.72 -48.62
C ALA A 60 22.08 43.55 -47.36
N LEU A 61 22.29 42.89 -46.20
CA LEU A 61 22.69 43.51 -44.94
C LEU A 61 24.10 44.13 -45.00
N THR A 62 25.09 43.48 -45.67
CA THR A 62 26.46 43.99 -45.82
C THR A 62 26.46 45.24 -46.71
N VAL A 63 25.72 45.18 -47.81
CA VAL A 63 25.55 46.36 -48.70
C VAL A 63 24.83 47.48 -47.98
N GLN A 64 23.75 47.19 -47.24
CA GLN A 64 22.98 48.15 -46.47
C GLN A 64 23.82 48.81 -45.39
N TYR A 65 24.66 48.03 -44.67
CA TYR A 65 25.61 48.52 -43.68
C TYR A 65 26.67 49.42 -44.30
N ALA A 66 27.28 48.99 -45.42
CA ALA A 66 28.30 49.75 -46.10
C ALA A 66 27.75 51.10 -46.63
N VAL A 67 26.57 51.07 -47.26
CA VAL A 67 25.88 52.27 -47.77
C VAL A 67 25.51 53.22 -46.60
N SER A 68 24.96 52.68 -45.52
CA SER A 68 24.63 53.48 -44.36
C SER A 68 25.89 54.12 -43.75
N SER A 69 26.99 53.38 -43.68
CA SER A 69 28.29 53.87 -43.24
C SER A 69 28.85 54.98 -44.10
N LEU A 70 28.78 54.82 -45.43
CA LEU A 70 29.17 55.85 -46.39
C LEU A 70 28.31 57.13 -46.26
N ARG A 71 27.00 56.99 -46.09
CA ARG A 71 26.08 58.12 -45.87
C ARG A 71 26.41 58.90 -44.59
N VAL A 72 26.62 58.19 -43.47
CA VAL A 72 26.97 58.81 -42.18
C VAL A 72 28.30 59.54 -42.26
N ARG A 73 29.30 58.99 -42.98
CA ARG A 73 30.59 59.61 -43.19
C ARG A 73 30.52 60.83 -44.10
N ALA A 74 29.66 60.79 -45.14
CA ALA A 74 29.41 61.91 -46.02
C ALA A 74 28.75 63.12 -45.31
N GLU A 75 27.99 62.89 -44.24
CA GLU A 75 27.34 63.97 -43.43
C GLU A 75 28.27 64.69 -42.45
N ARG A 76 29.51 64.21 -42.25
CA ARG A 76 30.48 64.88 -41.38
C ARG A 76 30.93 66.22 -41.92
N LYS A 77 31.04 67.25 -41.05
CA LYS A 77 31.46 68.61 -41.43
C LYS A 77 32.98 68.70 -41.69
N ASP A 78 33.74 67.71 -41.25
CA ASP A 78 35.20 67.72 -41.41
C ASP A 78 35.58 67.43 -42.88
N LYS A 79 36.77 67.93 -43.31
CA LYS A 79 37.24 67.65 -44.67
C LYS A 79 37.38 66.13 -44.85
N PRO A 80 36.72 65.57 -45.84
CA PRO A 80 36.70 64.11 -46.08
C PRO A 80 38.13 63.60 -46.35
N ARG A 81 38.52 62.56 -45.61
CA ARG A 81 39.82 61.90 -45.80
C ARG A 81 39.58 60.58 -46.51
N VAL A 82 40.46 60.19 -47.37
CA VAL A 82 40.41 58.91 -48.13
C VAL A 82 40.22 57.72 -47.22
N LYS A 83 40.90 57.71 -46.07
CA LYS A 83 40.83 56.63 -45.06
C LYS A 83 39.43 56.44 -44.48
N ASP A 84 38.59 57.45 -44.44
CA ASP A 84 37.25 57.36 -43.87
C ASP A 84 36.29 56.56 -44.77
N TYR A 85 36.56 56.44 -46.06
CA TYR A 85 35.71 55.75 -47.02
C TYR A 85 36.22 54.40 -47.41
N LEU A 86 37.51 54.02 -47.12
CA LEU A 86 38.14 52.77 -47.52
C LEU A 86 37.38 51.52 -47.09
N GLU A 87 37.05 51.41 -45.79
CA GLU A 87 36.44 50.23 -45.23
C GLU A 87 35.05 49.94 -45.84
N PRO A 88 34.09 50.90 -45.85
CA PRO A 88 32.79 50.60 -46.44
C PRO A 88 32.85 50.51 -47.99
N ALA A 89 33.78 51.21 -48.67
CA ALA A 89 33.99 51.07 -50.11
C ALA A 89 34.50 49.67 -50.47
N HIS A 90 35.49 49.14 -49.72
CA HIS A 90 35.99 47.77 -49.93
C HIS A 90 34.94 46.69 -49.67
N LEU A 91 34.00 46.92 -48.79
CA LEU A 91 32.87 46.00 -48.57
C LEU A 91 31.96 45.97 -49.81
N LEU A 92 31.72 47.10 -50.46
CA LEU A 92 30.94 47.20 -51.69
C LEU A 92 31.71 46.66 -52.90
N GLU A 93 33.00 46.96 -52.97
CA GLU A 93 33.89 46.45 -54.09
C GLU A 93 33.99 44.93 -54.02
N ALA A 94 34.08 44.35 -52.84
CA ALA A 94 34.06 42.88 -52.64
C ALA A 94 32.75 42.25 -53.16
N GLN A 95 31.73 43.06 -53.40
CA GLN A 95 30.43 42.65 -53.98
C GLN A 95 30.30 42.99 -55.46
N GLY A 96 31.36 43.55 -56.09
CA GLY A 96 31.31 43.99 -57.47
C GLY A 96 30.60 45.33 -57.70
N ILE A 97 30.44 46.12 -56.58
CA ILE A 97 29.82 47.44 -56.61
C ILE A 97 30.93 48.49 -56.55
N ALA A 98 31.08 49.28 -57.59
CA ALA A 98 32.06 50.36 -57.66
C ALA A 98 31.55 51.60 -56.93
N VAL A 99 32.42 52.25 -56.20
CA VAL A 99 32.10 53.41 -55.34
C VAL A 99 32.91 54.62 -55.78
N ILE A 100 32.25 55.79 -55.85
CA ILE A 100 32.87 57.05 -56.10
C ILE A 100 32.40 58.04 -55.04
N VAL A 101 33.33 58.74 -54.42
CA VAL A 101 33.06 59.81 -53.44
C VAL A 101 33.71 61.11 -53.94
N SER A 102 32.94 62.14 -54.18
CA SER A 102 33.42 63.43 -54.64
C SER A 102 32.72 64.63 -53.99
N ASP A 103 33.22 65.82 -54.21
CA ASP A 103 32.51 67.04 -53.82
C ASP A 103 31.70 67.65 -54.98
N ARG A 104 30.94 68.67 -54.71
CA ARG A 104 30.16 69.42 -55.71
C ARG A 104 31.05 70.13 -56.76
N ASN A 105 32.33 70.38 -56.47
CA ASN A 105 33.31 71.06 -57.39
C ASN A 105 34.05 70.03 -58.25
N GLY A 106 33.72 68.73 -58.16
CA GLY A 106 34.34 67.70 -58.97
C GLY A 106 35.61 67.06 -58.35
N SER A 107 36.09 67.51 -57.18
CA SER A 107 37.23 66.90 -56.50
C SER A 107 36.86 65.48 -56.01
N VAL A 108 37.65 64.50 -56.34
CA VAL A 108 37.38 63.11 -55.95
C VAL A 108 38.15 62.75 -54.67
N TYR A 109 37.42 62.28 -53.69
CA TYR A 109 37.99 61.78 -52.39
C TYR A 109 38.32 60.33 -52.48
N TYR A 110 37.48 59.56 -53.17
CA TYR A 110 37.68 58.12 -53.33
C TYR A 110 37.07 57.66 -54.64
N THR A 111 37.73 56.74 -55.29
CA THR A 111 37.18 56.00 -56.45
C THR A 111 37.66 54.55 -56.39
N SER A 112 36.77 53.64 -56.61
CA SER A 112 37.10 52.18 -56.69
C SER A 112 38.05 51.93 -57.88
N PRO A 113 39.02 51.00 -57.73
CA PRO A 113 39.90 50.60 -58.83
C PRO A 113 39.12 50.15 -60.02
N GLY A 114 39.38 50.78 -61.20
CA GLY A 114 38.70 50.46 -62.42
C GLY A 114 37.30 51.04 -62.62
N ALA A 115 36.81 51.87 -61.72
CA ALA A 115 35.50 52.50 -61.83
C ALA A 115 35.55 53.74 -62.85
N ASP A 116 34.71 53.69 -63.83
CA ASP A 116 34.53 54.84 -64.76
C ASP A 116 33.49 55.79 -64.14
N ARG A 117 33.98 56.90 -63.66
CA ARG A 117 33.14 57.95 -63.06
C ARG A 117 32.06 58.47 -64.02
N GLN A 118 32.38 58.65 -65.29
CA GLN A 118 31.41 59.19 -66.23
C GLN A 118 30.30 58.16 -66.49
N ALA A 119 30.64 56.90 -66.59
CA ALA A 119 29.68 55.83 -66.78
C ALA A 119 28.75 55.67 -65.62
N ILE A 120 29.27 55.66 -64.35
CA ILE A 120 28.46 55.57 -63.16
C ILE A 120 27.55 56.77 -62.99
N ALA A 121 28.05 57.95 -63.14
CA ALA A 121 27.28 59.18 -63.07
C ALA A 121 26.20 59.25 -64.18
N ALA A 122 26.54 58.88 -65.45
CA ALA A 122 25.60 58.82 -66.51
C ALA A 122 24.47 57.77 -66.25
N ARG A 123 24.81 56.61 -65.77
CA ARG A 123 23.85 55.57 -65.37
C ARG A 123 22.86 56.08 -64.33
N ILE A 124 23.35 56.68 -63.26
CA ILE A 124 22.52 57.22 -62.19
C ILE A 124 21.68 58.40 -62.66
N LEU A 125 22.30 59.35 -63.36
CA LEU A 125 21.60 60.53 -63.81
C LEU A 125 20.54 60.21 -64.88
N SER A 126 20.79 59.27 -65.75
CA SER A 126 19.83 58.89 -66.82
C SER A 126 18.62 58.19 -66.25
N LYS A 127 18.80 57.41 -65.11
CA LYS A 127 17.76 56.58 -64.54
C LYS A 127 16.94 57.37 -63.42
N TYR A 128 17.58 58.30 -62.73
CA TYR A 128 16.99 58.91 -61.55
C TYR A 128 17.00 60.45 -61.55
N GLY A 129 17.53 61.11 -62.58
CA GLY A 129 17.59 62.55 -62.72
C GLY A 129 18.69 63.26 -61.96
N PRO A 130 18.80 64.62 -62.05
CA PRO A 130 19.83 65.37 -61.34
C PRO A 130 19.58 65.42 -59.82
N ASN A 131 20.61 65.16 -59.01
CA ASN A 131 20.60 65.14 -57.54
C ASN A 131 19.74 64.04 -56.89
N PRO A 132 19.78 62.82 -57.33
CA PRO A 132 19.01 61.79 -56.66
C PRO A 132 19.63 61.41 -55.34
N SER A 133 18.81 61.30 -54.35
CA SER A 133 19.14 60.56 -53.13
C SER A 133 18.41 59.20 -53.23
N VAL A 134 19.05 58.24 -53.81
CA VAL A 134 18.44 56.95 -54.21
C VAL A 134 19.26 55.80 -53.74
N MET A 135 18.59 54.75 -53.32
CA MET A 135 19.12 53.43 -53.10
C MET A 135 18.15 52.46 -53.78
N ASN A 136 18.55 51.84 -54.84
CA ASN A 136 17.77 50.88 -55.56
C ASN A 136 18.60 49.63 -55.81
N TRP A 137 17.99 48.47 -55.66
CA TRP A 137 18.60 47.19 -55.95
C TRP A 137 17.55 46.31 -56.61
N ASP A 138 17.69 46.13 -57.92
CA ASP A 138 16.76 45.43 -58.79
C ASP A 138 17.47 44.33 -59.60
N HIS A 139 16.77 43.78 -60.61
CA HIS A 139 17.31 42.79 -61.48
C HIS A 139 18.43 43.31 -62.43
N ASP A 140 18.51 44.63 -62.66
CA ASP A 140 19.49 45.28 -63.52
C ASP A 140 20.76 45.68 -62.75
N GLY A 141 20.76 45.50 -61.43
CA GLY A 141 21.92 45.79 -60.57
C GLY A 141 21.62 46.68 -59.38
N PHE A 142 22.69 47.18 -58.79
CA PHE A 142 22.65 48.05 -57.64
C PHE A 142 23.00 49.50 -58.01
N ASP A 143 22.16 50.44 -57.63
CA ASP A 143 22.37 51.89 -57.82
C ASP A 143 22.18 52.63 -56.53
N PHE A 144 23.19 53.37 -56.09
CA PHE A 144 23.13 54.25 -54.94
C PHE A 144 23.70 55.59 -55.25
N SER A 145 22.99 56.64 -54.90
CA SER A 145 23.46 58.01 -54.88
C SER A 145 23.00 58.77 -53.68
N TYR A 146 23.89 59.48 -53.05
CA TYR A 146 23.57 60.33 -51.94
C TYR A 146 24.36 61.62 -51.98
N VAL A 147 23.68 62.73 -51.87
CA VAL A 147 24.29 64.07 -51.86
C VAL A 147 24.09 64.63 -50.40
N SER A 148 25.18 64.80 -49.70
CA SER A 148 25.09 65.32 -48.34
C SER A 148 24.69 66.82 -48.35
N PRO A 149 23.60 67.19 -47.70
CA PRO A 149 23.20 68.57 -47.57
C PRO A 149 24.14 69.40 -46.67
N ARG A 150 24.90 68.74 -45.81
CA ARG A 150 25.79 69.40 -44.82
C ARG A 150 27.20 69.64 -45.32
N SER A 151 27.78 68.69 -45.98
CA SER A 151 29.19 68.73 -46.45
C SER A 151 29.32 68.98 -47.92
N GLY A 152 28.24 68.82 -48.69
CA GLY A 152 28.29 68.84 -50.16
C GLY A 152 28.95 67.57 -50.76
N THR A 153 29.29 66.58 -49.98
CA THR A 153 29.88 65.34 -50.50
C THR A 153 28.85 64.54 -51.22
N ILE A 154 29.26 64.05 -52.37
CA ILE A 154 28.48 63.18 -53.27
C ILE A 154 29.06 61.79 -53.19
N VAL A 155 28.25 60.82 -52.83
CA VAL A 155 28.57 59.38 -52.85
C VAL A 155 27.75 58.72 -53.96
N MET A 156 28.40 58.08 -54.87
CA MET A 156 27.78 57.28 -55.93
C MET A 156 28.33 55.87 -55.86
N ALA A 157 27.47 54.86 -55.96
CA ALA A 157 27.88 53.49 -56.08
C ALA A 157 26.97 52.77 -57.09
N ALA A 158 27.57 52.03 -57.96
CA ALA A 158 26.82 51.25 -58.97
C ALA A 158 27.54 49.94 -59.24
N GLY A 159 26.76 48.91 -59.53
CA GLY A 159 27.29 47.58 -59.89
C GLY A 159 26.22 46.75 -60.55
N ASP A 160 26.65 45.97 -61.57
CA ASP A 160 25.76 45.05 -62.30
C ASP A 160 25.58 43.73 -61.51
N VAL A 161 25.14 43.86 -60.23
CA VAL A 161 24.91 42.74 -59.33
C VAL A 161 23.43 42.69 -59.04
N PRO A 162 22.63 41.92 -59.79
CA PRO A 162 21.20 41.79 -59.49
C PRO A 162 20.95 41.16 -58.17
N PHE A 163 19.91 41.64 -57.45
CA PHE A 163 19.55 41.20 -56.11
C PHE A 163 19.35 39.68 -56.00
N LEU A 164 18.90 39.02 -57.07
CA LEU A 164 18.63 37.59 -57.14
C LEU A 164 19.76 36.76 -57.79
N ALA A 165 20.76 37.42 -58.46
CA ALA A 165 21.77 36.68 -59.24
C ALA A 165 22.76 35.85 -58.36
N LYS A 166 22.83 36.11 -57.08
CA LYS A 166 23.77 35.42 -56.18
C LYS A 166 23.21 34.19 -55.46
N ASN A 167 21.90 33.97 -55.56
CA ASN A 167 21.29 32.73 -55.08
C ASN A 167 21.23 31.60 -56.13
N THR A 168 21.59 31.91 -57.38
CA THR A 168 21.64 30.94 -58.48
C THR A 168 23.08 30.71 -58.91
N ILE A 169 23.94 30.16 -58.06
CA ILE A 169 25.15 29.51 -58.53
C ILE A 169 24.73 28.10 -59.00
N PRO A 170 24.83 27.76 -60.27
CA PRO A 170 24.58 26.40 -60.78
C PRO A 170 25.61 25.48 -60.11
N GLY A 171 25.16 24.62 -59.24
CA GLY A 171 26.00 23.68 -58.46
C GLY A 171 25.74 23.64 -57.00
N ASN A 172 24.80 24.40 -56.41
CA ASN A 172 24.51 24.45 -54.98
C ASN A 172 23.25 23.66 -54.58
N ASP A 173 22.85 22.65 -55.38
CA ASP A 173 21.74 21.71 -55.07
C ASP A 173 21.85 21.07 -53.65
N TRP A 174 23.05 21.03 -53.10
CA TRP A 174 23.29 20.47 -51.80
C TRP A 174 22.84 21.40 -50.67
N LYS A 175 22.84 22.74 -50.87
CA LYS A 175 22.36 23.68 -49.82
C LYS A 175 20.88 23.58 -49.62
N ASP A 176 20.13 23.55 -50.72
CA ASP A 176 18.68 23.42 -50.68
C ASP A 176 18.28 22.06 -50.11
N ARG A 177 19.00 20.98 -50.53
CA ARG A 177 18.80 19.65 -49.93
C ARG A 177 19.23 19.58 -48.47
N ALA A 178 20.26 20.29 -48.06
CA ALA A 178 20.70 20.34 -46.67
C ALA A 178 19.69 21.07 -45.77
N GLU A 179 19.07 22.16 -46.23
CA GLU A 179 17.98 22.85 -45.55
C GLU A 179 16.75 21.94 -45.40
N GLU A 180 16.33 21.26 -46.48
CA GLU A 180 15.23 20.30 -46.43
C GLU A 180 15.51 19.16 -45.42
N LEU A 181 16.71 18.59 -45.47
CA LEU A 181 17.12 17.54 -44.54
C LEU A 181 17.16 18.04 -43.08
N LEU A 182 17.55 19.29 -42.84
CA LEU A 182 17.55 19.91 -41.52
C LEU A 182 16.12 20.07 -41.01
N TYR A 183 15.20 20.58 -41.82
CA TYR A 183 13.78 20.69 -41.44
C TYR A 183 13.16 19.32 -41.18
N ILE A 184 13.42 18.33 -42.04
CA ILE A 184 12.91 16.96 -41.87
C ILE A 184 13.47 16.35 -40.56
N SER A 185 14.79 16.48 -40.32
CA SER A 185 15.43 15.95 -39.09
C SER A 185 14.91 16.63 -37.84
N LEU A 186 14.65 17.93 -37.88
CA LEU A 186 14.06 18.68 -36.78
C LEU A 186 12.63 18.20 -36.47
N ILE A 187 11.80 18.01 -37.51
CA ILE A 187 10.44 17.48 -37.39
C ILE A 187 10.46 16.08 -36.78
N ILE A 188 11.35 15.22 -37.28
CA ILE A 188 11.51 13.84 -36.71
C ILE A 188 11.94 13.90 -35.25
N ALA A 189 12.93 14.74 -34.90
CA ALA A 189 13.40 14.89 -33.54
C ALA A 189 12.28 15.37 -32.60
N VAL A 190 11.52 16.39 -32.97
CA VAL A 190 10.39 16.91 -32.22
C VAL A 190 9.31 15.83 -32.03
N THR A 191 8.99 15.10 -33.12
CA THR A 191 8.00 14.02 -33.08
C THR A 191 8.42 12.90 -32.13
N LEU A 192 9.70 12.49 -32.16
CA LEU A 192 10.26 11.49 -31.24
C LEU A 192 10.22 11.97 -29.79
N ILE A 193 10.54 13.23 -29.53
CA ILE A 193 10.49 13.82 -28.19
C ILE A 193 9.06 13.79 -27.64
N VAL A 194 8.09 14.22 -28.44
CA VAL A 194 6.67 14.21 -28.05
C VAL A 194 6.19 12.78 -27.78
N PHE A 195 6.48 11.87 -28.70
CA PHE A 195 6.11 10.46 -28.56
C PHE A 195 6.72 9.83 -27.29
N PHE A 196 8.02 10.07 -27.05
CA PHE A 196 8.70 9.58 -25.86
C PHE A 196 8.13 10.19 -24.58
N GLY A 197 7.83 11.49 -24.56
CA GLY A 197 7.18 12.16 -23.43
C GLY A 197 5.80 11.57 -23.12
N LEU A 198 4.97 11.35 -24.13
CA LEU A 198 3.66 10.71 -23.98
C LEU A 198 3.77 9.25 -23.50
N TYR A 199 4.72 8.50 -24.05
CA TYR A 199 4.98 7.13 -23.61
C TYR A 199 5.38 7.07 -22.13
N LEU A 200 6.33 7.91 -21.72
CA LEU A 200 6.83 7.96 -20.33
C LEU A 200 5.73 8.44 -19.36
N SER A 201 4.96 9.45 -19.75
CA SER A 201 3.81 9.93 -18.98
C SER A 201 2.77 8.82 -18.77
N ARG A 202 2.46 8.06 -19.82
CA ARG A 202 1.50 6.95 -19.73
C ARG A 202 2.02 5.80 -18.85
N LEU A 203 3.32 5.53 -18.91
CA LEU A 203 3.99 4.52 -18.09
C LEU A 203 3.95 4.90 -16.61
N LEU A 204 4.29 6.15 -16.26
CA LEU A 204 4.23 6.68 -14.88
C LEU A 204 2.80 6.71 -14.37
N SER A 205 1.84 7.17 -15.18
CA SER A 205 0.42 7.19 -14.82
C SER A 205 -0.08 5.80 -14.42
N ARG A 206 0.25 4.77 -15.18
CA ARG A 206 -0.13 3.39 -14.85
C ARG A 206 0.56 2.85 -13.61
N GLN A 207 1.80 3.25 -13.34
CA GLN A 207 2.57 2.76 -12.20
C GLN A 207 2.24 3.47 -10.88
N ILE A 208 1.66 4.65 -10.92
CA ILE A 208 1.31 5.45 -9.73
C ILE A 208 -0.20 5.49 -9.53
N LEU A 209 -0.97 5.90 -10.54
CA LEU A 209 -2.41 6.11 -10.40
C LEU A 209 -3.18 4.80 -10.19
N THR A 210 -2.76 3.71 -10.86
CA THR A 210 -3.46 2.43 -10.74
C THR A 210 -3.35 1.84 -9.33
N PRO A 211 -2.15 1.71 -8.70
CA PRO A 211 -2.05 1.26 -7.31
C PRO A 211 -2.77 2.18 -6.32
N LEU A 212 -2.70 3.49 -6.52
CA LEU A 212 -3.39 4.45 -5.67
C LEU A 212 -4.91 4.30 -5.74
N ASP A 213 -5.48 4.07 -6.94
CA ASP A 213 -6.91 3.82 -7.10
C ASP A 213 -7.33 2.48 -6.47
N GLN A 214 -6.48 1.46 -6.55
CA GLN A 214 -6.69 0.19 -5.86
C GLN A 214 -6.73 0.36 -4.34
N LEU A 215 -5.76 1.09 -3.76
CA LEU A 215 -5.76 1.40 -2.33
C LEU A 215 -6.98 2.22 -1.91
N ARG A 216 -7.40 3.21 -2.74
CA ARG A 216 -8.59 4.00 -2.49
C ARG A 216 -9.86 3.14 -2.49
N LYS A 217 -9.98 2.21 -3.44
CA LYS A 217 -11.10 1.26 -3.50
C LYS A 217 -11.10 0.32 -2.30
N ALA A 218 -9.95 -0.25 -1.96
CA ALA A 218 -9.81 -1.11 -0.78
C ALA A 218 -10.21 -0.38 0.52
N ALA A 219 -9.75 0.87 0.70
CA ALA A 219 -10.15 1.69 1.84
C ALA A 219 -11.66 2.00 1.86
N ALA A 220 -12.28 2.22 0.69
CA ALA A 220 -13.72 2.43 0.56
C ALA A 220 -14.51 1.16 0.90
N ASP A 221 -14.05 -0.02 0.43
CA ASP A 221 -14.65 -1.31 0.73
C ASP A 221 -14.58 -1.63 2.23
N ILE A 222 -13.40 -1.45 2.84
CA ILE A 222 -13.21 -1.62 4.30
C ILE A 222 -14.15 -0.69 5.06
N ARG A 223 -14.25 0.59 4.69
CA ARG A 223 -15.16 1.56 5.32
C ARG A 223 -16.63 1.15 5.18
N ALA A 224 -17.01 0.56 4.06
CA ALA A 224 -18.36 0.05 3.82
C ALA A 224 -18.65 -1.29 4.55
N GLY A 225 -17.63 -1.85 5.28
CA GLY A 225 -17.76 -3.12 5.96
C GLY A 225 -17.56 -4.35 5.06
N ASN A 226 -17.20 -4.16 3.80
CA ASN A 226 -16.88 -5.26 2.89
C ASN A 226 -15.43 -5.70 3.08
N LEU A 227 -15.25 -6.72 3.90
CA LEU A 227 -13.93 -7.29 4.22
C LEU A 227 -13.59 -8.54 3.39
N ASN A 228 -14.45 -8.96 2.47
CA ASN A 228 -14.29 -10.21 1.73
C ASN A 228 -13.33 -10.11 0.54
N THR A 229 -13.09 -8.89 0.02
CA THR A 229 -12.26 -8.66 -1.14
C THR A 229 -10.81 -8.45 -0.71
N PRO A 230 -9.88 -9.36 -1.06
CA PRO A 230 -8.47 -9.18 -0.73
C PRO A 230 -7.87 -8.00 -1.52
N VAL A 231 -6.95 -7.28 -0.91
CA VAL A 231 -6.18 -6.22 -1.59
C VAL A 231 -5.12 -6.87 -2.46
N SER A 232 -5.16 -6.61 -3.79
CA SER A 232 -4.17 -7.17 -4.72
C SER A 232 -2.78 -6.64 -4.43
N ILE A 233 -1.81 -7.56 -4.32
CA ILE A 233 -0.42 -7.25 -3.96
C ILE A 233 0.47 -7.51 -5.17
N ASP A 234 0.63 -6.50 -6.02
CA ASP A 234 1.51 -6.56 -7.18
C ASP A 234 2.67 -5.56 -7.05
N GLY A 235 3.80 -5.98 -6.52
CA GLY A 235 5.03 -5.19 -6.49
C GLY A 235 5.86 -5.33 -5.22
N VAL A 236 7.16 -5.05 -5.37
CA VAL A 236 8.18 -5.04 -4.28
C VAL A 236 8.49 -3.61 -3.84
N ASP A 237 7.81 -2.62 -4.43
CA ASP A 237 7.99 -1.19 -4.20
C ASP A 237 7.19 -0.67 -2.99
N GLU A 238 7.24 0.63 -2.76
CA GLU A 238 6.55 1.31 -1.67
C GLU A 238 5.02 1.11 -1.75
N PHE A 239 4.45 1.03 -2.95
CA PHE A 239 3.03 0.73 -3.14
C PHE A 239 2.70 -0.72 -2.80
N GLY A 240 3.57 -1.67 -3.19
CA GLY A 240 3.42 -3.06 -2.80
C GLY A 240 3.50 -3.25 -1.28
N SER A 241 4.37 -2.48 -0.60
CA SER A 241 4.42 -2.46 0.87
C SER A 241 3.13 -1.91 1.46
N ALA A 242 2.64 -0.77 0.99
CA ALA A 242 1.39 -0.18 1.44
C ALA A 242 0.19 -1.13 1.21
N CYS A 243 0.13 -1.81 0.07
CA CYS A 243 -0.92 -2.81 -0.20
C CYS A 243 -0.85 -3.98 0.79
N ARG A 244 0.35 -4.45 1.17
CA ARG A 244 0.53 -5.50 2.19
C ARG A 244 0.04 -5.04 3.56
N ASP A 245 0.39 -3.83 3.97
CA ASP A 245 -0.04 -3.27 5.25
C ASP A 245 -1.57 -3.12 5.29
N PHE A 246 -2.19 -2.68 4.19
CA PHE A 246 -3.64 -2.64 4.05
C PHE A 246 -4.29 -4.03 4.10
N GLU A 247 -3.67 -5.04 3.47
CA GLU A 247 -4.18 -6.42 3.52
C GLU A 247 -4.08 -7.00 4.94
N LEU A 248 -2.97 -6.76 5.66
CA LEU A 248 -2.83 -7.14 7.05
C LEU A 248 -3.90 -6.48 7.94
N MET A 249 -4.13 -5.18 7.73
CA MET A 249 -5.21 -4.45 8.44
C MET A 249 -6.58 -5.04 8.13
N ARG A 250 -6.89 -5.35 6.86
CA ARG A 250 -8.15 -5.99 6.47
C ARG A 250 -8.33 -7.35 7.13
N GLN A 251 -7.27 -8.18 7.15
CA GLN A 251 -7.29 -9.49 7.80
C GLN A 251 -7.55 -9.37 9.30
N GLU A 252 -6.91 -8.42 9.96
CA GLU A 252 -7.12 -8.18 11.38
C GLU A 252 -8.56 -7.69 11.68
N LEU A 253 -9.09 -6.77 10.87
CA LEU A 253 -10.49 -6.35 10.99
C LEU A 253 -11.47 -7.51 10.75
N CYS A 254 -11.17 -8.39 9.79
CA CYS A 254 -11.97 -9.58 9.53
C CYS A 254 -11.95 -10.54 10.75
N ARG A 255 -10.76 -10.74 11.36
CA ARG A 255 -10.60 -11.56 12.56
C ARG A 255 -11.40 -11.01 13.72
N VAL A 256 -11.27 -9.72 14.01
CA VAL A 256 -11.99 -9.04 15.11
C VAL A 256 -13.51 -9.10 14.87
N ARG A 257 -13.96 -8.94 13.64
CA ARG A 257 -15.39 -9.05 13.30
C ARG A 257 -15.93 -10.47 13.56
N LEU A 258 -15.20 -11.50 13.11
CA LEU A 258 -15.60 -12.88 13.32
C LEU A 258 -15.61 -13.25 14.81
N GLU A 259 -14.65 -12.76 15.58
CA GLU A 259 -14.63 -12.93 17.04
C GLU A 259 -15.83 -12.27 17.70
N ARG A 260 -16.16 -11.05 17.27
CA ARG A 260 -17.33 -10.32 17.76
C ARG A 260 -18.65 -11.04 17.42
N GLU A 261 -18.80 -11.51 16.18
CA GLU A 261 -19.99 -12.27 15.74
C GLU A 261 -20.14 -13.55 16.59
N ARG A 262 -19.06 -14.29 16.84
CA ARG A 262 -19.06 -15.46 17.71
C ARG A 262 -19.42 -15.11 19.17
N TYR A 263 -18.89 -13.99 19.65
CA TYR A 263 -19.21 -13.53 20.99
C TYR A 263 -20.70 -13.17 21.14
N GLU A 264 -21.27 -12.45 20.15
CA GLU A 264 -22.68 -12.09 20.13
C GLU A 264 -23.59 -13.34 20.03
N GLU A 265 -23.20 -14.34 19.24
CA GLU A 265 -23.93 -15.60 19.10
C GLU A 265 -23.89 -16.42 20.39
N ASN A 266 -22.71 -16.60 20.98
CA ASN A 266 -22.55 -17.25 22.28
C ASN A 266 -23.39 -16.53 23.36
N ARG A 267 -23.41 -15.19 23.37
CA ARG A 267 -24.22 -14.40 24.31
C ARG A 267 -25.72 -14.66 24.14
N LYS A 268 -26.22 -14.75 22.89
CA LYS A 268 -27.63 -15.08 22.61
C LYS A 268 -27.97 -16.48 23.10
N GLU A 269 -27.12 -17.45 22.78
CA GLU A 269 -27.29 -18.84 23.26
C GLU A 269 -27.29 -18.92 24.78
N LEU A 270 -26.39 -18.18 25.44
CA LEU A 270 -26.31 -18.10 26.90
C LEU A 270 -27.61 -17.55 27.50
N ILE A 271 -28.15 -16.44 27.00
CA ILE A 271 -29.41 -15.86 27.49
C ILE A 271 -30.59 -16.82 27.25
N ALA A 272 -30.65 -17.47 26.10
CA ALA A 272 -31.72 -18.43 25.80
C ALA A 272 -31.63 -19.66 26.74
N GLY A 273 -30.43 -20.20 26.95
CA GLY A 273 -30.18 -21.31 27.86
C GLY A 273 -30.56 -20.98 29.30
N ILE A 274 -30.14 -19.81 29.82
CA ILE A 274 -30.50 -19.33 31.17
C ILE A 274 -32.02 -19.27 31.30
N SER A 275 -32.70 -18.65 30.35
CA SER A 275 -34.16 -18.46 30.42
C SER A 275 -34.90 -19.79 30.45
N HIS A 276 -34.47 -20.76 29.65
CA HIS A 276 -35.05 -22.10 29.60
C HIS A 276 -34.80 -22.85 30.94
N ASP A 277 -33.58 -22.87 31.43
CA ASP A 277 -33.20 -23.66 32.61
C ASP A 277 -33.73 -23.06 33.94
N LEU A 278 -33.99 -21.76 33.99
CA LEU A 278 -34.67 -21.11 35.14
C LEU A 278 -36.17 -21.33 35.08
N SER A 279 -36.79 -21.31 33.88
CA SER A 279 -38.26 -21.48 33.74
C SER A 279 -38.73 -22.86 34.18
N THR A 280 -37.94 -23.90 33.96
CA THR A 280 -38.30 -25.28 34.31
C THR A 280 -38.49 -25.49 35.82
N PRO A 281 -37.57 -25.22 36.73
CA PRO A 281 -37.75 -25.38 38.15
C PRO A 281 -38.82 -24.40 38.68
N LEU A 282 -38.91 -23.19 38.13
CA LEU A 282 -39.94 -22.23 38.53
C LEU A 282 -41.36 -22.73 38.19
N THR A 283 -41.52 -23.36 37.02
CA THR A 283 -42.81 -23.97 36.62
C THR A 283 -43.15 -25.15 37.52
N SER A 284 -42.17 -25.96 37.92
CA SER A 284 -42.35 -27.06 38.86
C SER A 284 -42.79 -26.56 40.24
N ILE A 285 -42.10 -25.53 40.78
CA ILE A 285 -42.48 -24.88 42.07
C ILE A 285 -43.94 -24.38 41.97
N LYS A 286 -44.28 -23.63 40.92
CA LYS A 286 -45.66 -23.15 40.74
C LYS A 286 -46.67 -24.27 40.63
N GLY A 287 -46.34 -25.33 39.90
CA GLY A 287 -47.26 -26.47 39.72
C GLY A 287 -47.53 -27.22 41.02
N TYR A 288 -46.45 -27.53 41.79
CA TYR A 288 -46.63 -28.19 43.08
C TYR A 288 -47.30 -27.29 44.13
N ALA A 289 -46.95 -26.02 44.18
CA ALA A 289 -47.60 -25.07 45.06
C ALA A 289 -49.08 -24.91 44.74
N GLY A 290 -49.44 -24.77 43.45
CA GLY A 290 -50.84 -24.73 42.95
C GLY A 290 -51.58 -26.01 43.31
N GLY A 291 -50.98 -27.18 43.12
CA GLY A 291 -51.60 -28.47 43.50
C GLY A 291 -51.85 -28.63 44.98
N ILE A 292 -51.08 -27.98 45.87
CA ILE A 292 -51.38 -27.92 47.33
C ILE A 292 -52.58 -26.98 47.54
N LEU A 293 -52.60 -25.80 46.93
CA LEU A 293 -53.65 -24.80 47.08
C LEU A 293 -55.01 -25.27 46.54
N ASP A 294 -54.98 -25.96 45.40
CA ASP A 294 -56.20 -26.47 44.73
C ASP A 294 -56.70 -27.76 45.38
N GLY A 295 -56.08 -28.26 46.45
CA GLY A 295 -56.48 -29.46 47.15
C GLY A 295 -56.18 -30.78 46.42
N ILE A 296 -55.37 -30.76 45.37
CA ILE A 296 -54.94 -31.97 44.64
C ILE A 296 -54.09 -32.85 45.56
N ALA A 297 -53.28 -32.22 46.40
CA ALA A 297 -52.57 -32.92 47.48
C ALA A 297 -53.52 -33.14 48.66
N ASP A 298 -54.41 -34.10 48.53
CA ASP A 298 -55.50 -34.43 49.46
C ASP A 298 -55.05 -35.15 50.72
N THR A 299 -53.87 -35.78 50.72
CA THR A 299 -53.29 -36.47 51.88
C THR A 299 -52.04 -35.75 52.43
N ASN A 300 -51.71 -35.96 53.73
CA ASN A 300 -50.50 -35.42 54.31
C ASN A 300 -49.22 -35.92 53.61
N GLU A 301 -49.20 -37.15 53.16
CA GLU A 301 -48.08 -37.74 52.40
C GLU A 301 -47.86 -37.02 51.06
N LYS A 302 -48.95 -36.78 50.32
CA LYS A 302 -48.89 -36.01 49.07
C LYS A 302 -48.46 -34.57 49.29
N LYS A 303 -48.94 -33.92 50.35
CA LYS A 303 -48.48 -32.57 50.71
C LYS A 303 -47.00 -32.54 51.00
N LEU A 304 -46.52 -33.49 51.81
CA LEU A 304 -45.08 -33.62 52.14
C LEU A 304 -44.29 -33.84 50.85
N HIS A 305 -44.69 -34.76 50.00
CA HIS A 305 -44.02 -35.00 48.73
C HIS A 305 -43.98 -33.73 47.82
N TYR A 306 -45.07 -32.98 47.75
CA TYR A 306 -45.10 -31.73 46.98
C TYR A 306 -44.16 -30.67 47.55
N ILE A 307 -44.10 -30.52 48.87
CA ILE A 307 -43.17 -29.64 49.56
C ILE A 307 -41.71 -30.06 49.28
N GLU A 308 -41.39 -31.35 49.33
CA GLU A 308 -40.08 -31.90 49.01
C GLU A 308 -39.69 -31.58 47.53
N GLN A 309 -40.61 -31.69 46.56
CA GLN A 309 -40.40 -31.34 45.18
C GLN A 309 -40.16 -29.83 44.98
N ILE A 310 -40.91 -28.97 45.74
CA ILE A 310 -40.67 -27.55 45.77
C ILE A 310 -39.28 -27.25 46.28
N GLN A 311 -38.88 -27.85 47.41
CA GLN A 311 -37.54 -27.66 47.98
C GLN A 311 -36.43 -28.08 46.99
N LYS A 312 -36.55 -29.27 46.41
CA LYS A 312 -35.59 -29.78 45.40
C LYS A 312 -35.51 -28.87 44.19
N SER A 313 -36.62 -28.27 43.74
CA SER A 313 -36.63 -27.32 42.62
C SER A 313 -35.99 -25.99 42.99
N THR A 314 -36.15 -25.54 44.25
CA THR A 314 -35.49 -24.35 44.79
C THR A 314 -34.00 -24.54 44.92
N ASP A 315 -33.51 -25.69 45.46
CA ASP A 315 -32.09 -26.00 45.55
C ASP A 315 -31.42 -26.04 44.16
N THR A 316 -32.17 -26.56 43.15
CA THR A 316 -31.72 -26.58 41.74
C THR A 316 -31.57 -25.16 41.19
N LEU A 317 -32.53 -24.28 41.48
CA LEU A 317 -32.54 -22.89 41.04
C LEU A 317 -31.40 -22.09 41.73
N GLU A 318 -31.17 -22.30 43.02
CA GLU A 318 -30.04 -21.70 43.76
C GLU A 318 -28.71 -22.11 43.12
N SER A 319 -28.51 -23.41 42.90
CA SER A 319 -27.28 -23.92 42.22
C SER A 319 -27.07 -23.33 40.83
N LEU A 320 -28.16 -23.11 40.04
CA LEU A 320 -28.10 -22.48 38.74
C LEU A 320 -27.65 -21.03 38.82
N VAL A 321 -28.24 -20.26 39.74
CA VAL A 321 -27.91 -18.86 39.97
C VAL A 321 -26.45 -18.72 40.42
N ASP A 322 -26.00 -19.56 41.38
CA ASP A 322 -24.62 -19.57 41.85
C ASP A 322 -23.59 -19.90 40.75
N ASN A 323 -23.92 -20.87 39.90
CA ASN A 323 -23.08 -21.22 38.78
C ASN A 323 -23.01 -20.10 37.74
N LEU A 324 -24.13 -19.42 37.47
CA LEU A 324 -24.18 -18.27 36.55
C LEU A 324 -23.38 -17.09 37.13
N PHE A 325 -23.53 -16.82 38.42
CA PHE A 325 -22.80 -15.74 39.11
C PHE A 325 -21.27 -16.01 39.08
N LEU A 326 -20.88 -17.27 39.34
CA LEU A 326 -19.48 -17.69 39.24
C LEU A 326 -18.93 -17.53 37.82
N LEU A 327 -19.67 -18.01 36.81
CA LEU A 327 -19.26 -17.89 35.41
C LEU A 327 -19.07 -16.43 35.03
N SER A 328 -20.02 -15.56 35.41
CA SER A 328 -19.92 -14.11 35.16
C SER A 328 -18.68 -13.48 35.81
N LYS A 329 -18.38 -13.87 37.07
CA LYS A 329 -17.14 -13.38 37.74
C LYS A 329 -15.87 -13.88 37.08
N LEU A 330 -15.86 -15.13 36.62
CA LEU A 330 -14.73 -15.71 35.86
C LEU A 330 -14.51 -14.99 34.52
N ASP A 331 -15.57 -14.76 33.73
CA ASP A 331 -15.50 -14.09 32.45
C ASP A 331 -15.02 -12.63 32.57
N LEU A 332 -15.40 -11.95 33.64
CA LEU A 332 -14.97 -10.59 33.93
C LEU A 332 -13.58 -10.50 34.59
N GLY A 333 -12.92 -11.64 34.86
CA GLY A 333 -11.66 -11.68 35.61
C GLY A 333 -11.75 -11.11 37.04
N ARG A 334 -12.97 -11.10 37.63
CA ARG A 334 -13.23 -10.51 38.95
C ARG A 334 -13.29 -11.53 40.07
N LEU A 335 -13.08 -12.79 39.76
CA LEU A 335 -13.00 -13.84 40.80
C LEU A 335 -11.58 -13.79 41.39
N PRO A 336 -11.44 -13.59 42.73
CA PRO A 336 -10.13 -13.67 43.34
C PRO A 336 -9.65 -15.12 43.36
N PHE A 337 -8.42 -15.36 42.91
CA PHE A 337 -7.73 -16.65 43.02
C PHE A 337 -6.58 -16.53 43.99
N HIS A 338 -6.50 -17.48 44.91
CA HIS A 338 -5.39 -17.63 45.84
C HIS A 338 -4.48 -18.75 45.37
N PHE A 339 -3.51 -18.40 44.53
CA PHE A 339 -2.57 -19.40 43.99
C PHE A 339 -1.61 -19.88 45.07
N GLU A 340 -1.52 -21.19 45.21
CA GLU A 340 -0.55 -21.86 46.06
C GLU A 340 0.15 -22.99 45.31
N LYS A 341 1.40 -23.25 45.65
CA LYS A 341 2.19 -24.34 45.07
C LYS A 341 1.74 -25.67 45.71
N VAL A 342 1.15 -26.53 44.90
CA VAL A 342 0.54 -27.78 45.35
C VAL A 342 1.15 -28.97 44.61
N ASP A 343 1.54 -30.00 45.35
CA ASP A 343 1.84 -31.30 44.78
C ASP A 343 0.54 -32.04 44.42
N LEU A 344 0.25 -32.17 43.11
CA LEU A 344 -0.99 -32.79 42.64
C LEU A 344 -1.09 -34.28 42.99
N ILE A 345 0.03 -34.99 43.13
CA ILE A 345 0.01 -36.41 43.53
C ILE A 345 -0.46 -36.52 44.98
N ALA A 346 0.10 -35.70 45.87
CA ALA A 346 -0.33 -35.66 47.26
C ALA A 346 -1.80 -35.19 47.38
N TYR A 347 -2.18 -34.13 46.65
CA TYR A 347 -3.55 -33.61 46.60
C TYR A 347 -4.57 -34.70 46.21
N PHE A 348 -4.32 -35.45 45.14
CA PHE A 348 -5.27 -36.48 44.71
C PHE A 348 -5.27 -37.71 45.61
N LYS A 349 -4.16 -38.03 46.25
CA LYS A 349 -4.14 -39.09 47.30
C LYS A 349 -5.05 -38.72 48.49
N ASP A 350 -4.90 -37.49 48.99
CA ASP A 350 -5.73 -36.99 50.08
C ASP A 350 -7.20 -36.93 49.67
N PHE A 351 -7.48 -36.33 48.49
CA PHE A 351 -8.82 -36.23 47.94
C PHE A 351 -9.49 -37.60 47.76
N THR A 352 -8.77 -38.56 47.16
CA THR A 352 -9.33 -39.91 46.95
C THR A 352 -9.56 -40.62 48.29
N THR A 353 -8.66 -40.50 49.27
CA THR A 353 -8.80 -41.11 50.56
C THR A 353 -10.02 -40.58 51.30
N GLU A 354 -10.21 -39.28 51.28
CA GLU A 354 -11.31 -38.61 52.00
C GLU A 354 -12.66 -38.75 51.26
N GLN A 355 -12.69 -38.63 49.94
CA GLN A 355 -13.92 -38.56 49.17
C GLN A 355 -14.42 -39.92 48.65
N SER A 356 -13.55 -40.94 48.51
CA SER A 356 -13.97 -42.24 48.00
C SER A 356 -15.12 -42.88 48.76
N PRO A 357 -15.17 -42.85 50.10
CA PRO A 357 -16.32 -43.39 50.85
C PRO A 357 -17.63 -42.71 50.49
N LEU A 358 -17.61 -41.37 50.39
CA LEU A 358 -18.80 -40.54 50.07
C LEU A 358 -19.31 -40.78 48.66
N TYR A 359 -18.41 -40.94 47.68
CA TYR A 359 -18.77 -41.24 46.30
C TYR A 359 -19.23 -42.70 46.15
N LYS A 360 -18.66 -43.62 46.91
CA LYS A 360 -19.06 -45.06 46.89
C LYS A 360 -20.49 -45.23 47.39
N ASP A 361 -20.90 -44.50 48.44
CA ASP A 361 -22.28 -44.48 48.92
C ASP A 361 -23.26 -43.94 47.86
N ARG A 362 -22.76 -43.07 46.94
CA ARG A 362 -23.52 -42.55 45.83
C ARG A 362 -23.44 -43.40 44.56
N GLY A 363 -22.75 -44.56 44.61
CA GLY A 363 -22.63 -45.53 43.48
C GLY A 363 -21.47 -45.25 42.52
N LEU A 364 -20.43 -44.48 42.93
CA LEU A 364 -19.24 -44.22 42.14
C LEU A 364 -18.00 -44.83 42.82
N ASP A 365 -17.32 -45.71 42.12
CA ASP A 365 -16.03 -46.25 42.51
C ASP A 365 -14.89 -45.40 41.92
N LEU A 366 -14.09 -44.78 42.80
CA LEU A 366 -13.00 -43.90 42.47
C LEU A 366 -11.67 -44.63 42.60
N SER A 367 -10.88 -44.65 41.52
CA SER A 367 -9.53 -45.21 41.48
C SER A 367 -8.49 -44.20 41.06
N MET A 368 -7.25 -44.32 41.52
CA MET A 368 -6.16 -43.46 41.20
C MET A 368 -4.94 -44.27 40.72
N VAL A 369 -4.34 -43.82 39.61
CA VAL A 369 -3.08 -44.33 39.07
C VAL A 369 -2.13 -43.19 38.83
N TYR A 370 -0.90 -43.30 39.23
CA TYR A 370 0.15 -42.34 38.93
C TYR A 370 1.40 -43.08 38.49
N THR A 371 2.08 -42.51 37.49
CA THR A 371 3.21 -43.19 36.80
C THR A 371 4.54 -42.74 37.44
N ASP A 372 4.58 -41.54 37.95
CA ASP A 372 5.81 -40.91 38.45
C ASP A 372 5.88 -40.91 39.97
N LYS A 373 7.09 -41.18 40.50
CA LYS A 373 7.33 -41.20 41.96
C LYS A 373 7.73 -39.81 42.48
N GLU A 374 8.04 -38.86 41.59
CA GLU A 374 8.44 -37.52 41.94
C GLU A 374 7.23 -36.60 42.12
N PRO A 375 7.28 -35.62 43.07
CA PRO A 375 6.21 -34.65 43.28
C PRO A 375 5.92 -33.85 42.01
N ALA A 376 4.65 -33.64 41.69
CA ALA A 376 4.19 -32.88 40.52
C ALA A 376 3.61 -31.54 40.98
N PHE A 377 4.49 -30.53 41.17
CA PHE A 377 4.09 -29.24 41.67
C PHE A 377 3.47 -28.35 40.58
N VAL A 378 2.32 -27.75 40.90
CA VAL A 378 1.61 -26.78 40.08
C VAL A 378 1.13 -25.61 40.95
N PHE A 379 0.86 -24.46 40.34
CA PHE A 379 0.17 -23.37 41.02
C PHE A 379 -1.34 -23.49 40.80
N ILE A 380 -2.11 -23.73 41.87
CA ILE A 380 -3.57 -23.79 41.82
C ILE A 380 -4.19 -23.06 43.00
N ASP A 381 -5.45 -22.67 42.88
CA ASP A 381 -6.33 -22.36 43.99
C ASP A 381 -7.07 -23.64 44.35
N ARG A 382 -6.86 -24.17 45.54
CA ARG A 382 -7.42 -25.48 45.99
C ARG A 382 -8.94 -25.49 45.94
N MET A 383 -9.59 -24.42 46.36
CA MET A 383 -11.05 -24.36 46.44
C MET A 383 -11.66 -24.43 45.03
N HIS A 384 -11.11 -23.62 44.09
CA HIS A 384 -11.59 -23.60 42.74
C HIS A 384 -11.19 -24.87 41.96
N PHE A 385 -10.03 -25.43 42.20
CA PHE A 385 -9.61 -26.69 41.62
C PHE A 385 -10.43 -27.89 42.13
N GLU A 386 -10.75 -27.93 43.40
CA GLU A 386 -11.66 -28.96 43.98
C GLU A 386 -13.03 -28.89 43.28
N ARG A 387 -13.56 -27.70 43.00
CA ARG A 387 -14.80 -27.53 42.23
C ARG A 387 -14.71 -28.14 40.83
N VAL A 388 -13.56 -27.99 40.15
CA VAL A 388 -13.30 -28.65 38.85
C VAL A 388 -13.42 -30.17 39.00
N VAL A 389 -12.73 -30.76 40.00
CA VAL A 389 -12.75 -32.21 40.23
C VAL A 389 -14.18 -32.70 40.54
N ARG A 390 -14.89 -32.01 41.46
CA ARG A 390 -16.28 -32.33 41.82
C ARG A 390 -17.24 -32.21 40.63
N ASN A 391 -17.07 -31.22 39.74
CA ASN A 391 -17.88 -31.10 38.53
C ASN A 391 -17.69 -32.29 37.60
N ILE A 392 -16.46 -32.76 37.41
CA ILE A 392 -16.15 -33.91 36.55
C ILE A 392 -16.73 -35.19 37.13
N LEU A 393 -16.53 -35.45 38.44
CA LEU A 393 -17.06 -36.64 39.10
C LEU A 393 -18.59 -36.68 39.15
N ASN A 394 -19.23 -35.54 39.43
CA ASN A 394 -20.69 -35.43 39.38
C ASN A 394 -21.25 -35.62 37.98
N ASN A 395 -20.54 -35.17 36.91
CA ASN A 395 -20.94 -35.47 35.53
C ASN A 395 -20.82 -36.98 35.25
N ALA A 396 -19.76 -37.65 35.66
CA ALA A 396 -19.61 -39.10 35.50
C ALA A 396 -20.77 -39.86 36.16
N LEU A 397 -21.12 -39.54 37.41
CA LEU A 397 -22.26 -40.11 38.12
C LEU A 397 -23.58 -39.90 37.37
N LYS A 398 -23.82 -38.72 36.92
CA LYS A 398 -25.09 -38.25 36.37
C LYS A 398 -25.40 -38.87 35.03
N TYR A 399 -24.39 -39.07 34.20
CA TYR A 399 -24.52 -39.58 32.83
C TYR A 399 -24.14 -41.06 32.75
N ASN A 400 -23.87 -41.72 33.88
CA ASN A 400 -23.62 -43.15 33.89
C ASN A 400 -24.90 -43.94 33.48
N ASP A 401 -24.72 -44.98 32.66
CA ASP A 401 -25.74 -45.90 32.18
C ASP A 401 -25.54 -47.35 32.67
N LYS A 402 -24.56 -47.56 33.55
CA LYS A 402 -24.21 -48.87 34.13
C LYS A 402 -24.62 -48.92 35.62
N ASP A 403 -24.72 -50.15 36.12
CA ASP A 403 -25.06 -50.42 37.54
C ASP A 403 -24.07 -49.75 38.51
N ARG A 404 -22.81 -49.63 38.11
CA ARG A 404 -21.75 -48.96 38.86
C ARG A 404 -21.02 -47.94 37.98
N CYS A 405 -20.85 -46.74 38.48
CA CYS A 405 -20.04 -45.74 37.90
C CYS A 405 -18.58 -45.93 38.34
N GLU A 406 -17.66 -46.05 37.43
CA GLU A 406 -16.23 -46.14 37.71
C GLU A 406 -15.51 -44.93 37.12
N VAL A 407 -14.70 -44.26 37.92
CA VAL A 407 -13.84 -43.17 37.46
C VAL A 407 -12.39 -43.43 37.85
N MET A 408 -11.52 -43.44 36.84
CA MET A 408 -10.08 -43.53 37.01
C MET A 408 -9.44 -42.19 36.87
N ILE A 409 -8.72 -41.74 37.90
CA ILE A 409 -7.86 -40.55 37.88
C ILE A 409 -6.43 -41.00 37.59
N GLN A 410 -5.86 -40.50 36.47
CA GLN A 410 -4.48 -40.81 36.10
C GLN A 410 -3.66 -39.52 36.07
N LEU A 411 -2.51 -39.50 36.75
CA LEU A 411 -1.55 -38.42 36.75
C LEU A 411 -0.28 -38.82 36.01
N LYS A 412 0.19 -37.90 35.15
CA LYS A 412 1.45 -38.03 34.43
C LYS A 412 2.18 -36.71 34.43
N ALA A 413 3.35 -36.65 35.06
CA ALA A 413 4.23 -35.49 34.94
C ALA A 413 4.98 -35.51 33.62
N GLN A 414 5.09 -34.37 32.97
CA GLN A 414 5.89 -34.09 31.79
C GLN A 414 6.88 -32.97 32.15
N LYS A 415 7.86 -32.72 31.26
CA LYS A 415 8.93 -31.75 31.53
C LYS A 415 8.39 -30.39 31.94
N ASP A 416 7.39 -29.87 31.22
CA ASP A 416 6.89 -28.50 31.40
C ASP A 416 5.42 -28.45 31.82
N SER A 417 4.78 -29.62 32.06
CA SER A 417 3.36 -29.70 32.40
C SER A 417 3.00 -30.96 33.19
N VAL A 418 1.93 -30.87 33.94
CA VAL A 418 1.32 -32.02 34.64
C VAL A 418 -0.03 -32.31 33.97
N CYS A 419 -0.19 -33.54 33.50
CA CYS A 419 -1.42 -34.02 32.91
C CYS A 419 -2.24 -34.84 33.92
N VAL A 420 -3.48 -34.41 34.15
CA VAL A 420 -4.47 -35.13 34.97
C VAL A 420 -5.58 -35.61 34.06
N THR A 421 -5.82 -36.91 34.05
CA THR A 421 -6.83 -37.54 33.22
C THR A 421 -7.93 -38.16 34.08
N PHE A 422 -9.17 -37.87 33.77
CA PHE A 422 -10.36 -38.49 34.37
C PHE A 422 -11.03 -39.37 33.29
N SER A 423 -11.11 -40.66 33.52
CA SER A 423 -11.75 -41.58 32.60
C SER A 423 -12.91 -42.28 33.24
N ASP A 424 -14.13 -42.11 32.76
CA ASP A 424 -15.31 -42.79 33.20
C ASP A 424 -15.65 -44.01 32.34
N ASN A 425 -16.52 -44.85 32.85
CA ASN A 425 -17.04 -46.05 32.17
C ASN A 425 -18.44 -45.84 31.58
N GLY A 426 -18.91 -44.57 31.47
CA GLY A 426 -20.23 -44.21 30.95
C GLY A 426 -20.40 -44.47 29.45
N PRO A 427 -21.50 -43.99 28.83
CA PRO A 427 -21.81 -44.23 27.41
C PRO A 427 -20.90 -43.46 26.46
N GLY A 428 -20.05 -42.58 26.99
CA GLY A 428 -19.20 -41.69 26.16
C GLY A 428 -19.99 -40.66 25.35
N VAL A 429 -19.26 -39.93 24.47
CA VAL A 429 -19.81 -38.86 23.66
C VAL A 429 -19.36 -39.03 22.20
N ALA A 430 -20.21 -38.67 21.23
CA ALA A 430 -19.87 -38.73 19.82
C ALA A 430 -18.69 -37.78 19.48
N SER A 431 -17.78 -38.23 18.59
CA SER A 431 -16.54 -37.49 18.30
C SER A 431 -16.77 -36.05 17.82
N GLY A 432 -17.87 -35.77 17.12
CA GLY A 432 -18.24 -34.41 16.67
C GLY A 432 -18.75 -33.47 17.76
N GLU A 433 -19.04 -34.00 18.96
CA GLU A 433 -19.59 -33.25 20.09
C GLU A 433 -18.53 -33.00 21.19
N LEU A 434 -17.41 -33.73 21.16
CA LEU A 434 -16.37 -33.64 22.22
C LEU A 434 -15.84 -32.23 22.44
N THR A 435 -15.63 -31.47 21.38
CA THR A 435 -15.14 -30.09 21.46
C THR A 435 -16.18 -29.13 22.01
N LYS A 436 -17.46 -29.45 21.89
CA LYS A 436 -18.58 -28.61 22.32
C LYS A 436 -18.95 -28.78 23.79
N LEU A 437 -18.45 -29.84 24.44
CA LEU A 437 -18.80 -30.15 25.85
C LEU A 437 -18.44 -29.05 26.86
N PHE A 438 -17.50 -28.19 26.52
CA PHE A 438 -17.04 -27.08 27.34
C PHE A 438 -17.75 -25.76 27.01
N ASN A 439 -18.66 -25.75 26.02
CA ASN A 439 -19.48 -24.58 25.73
C ASN A 439 -20.57 -24.42 26.79
N THR A 440 -20.91 -23.19 27.11
CA THR A 440 -21.97 -22.89 28.07
C THR A 440 -23.32 -23.41 27.58
N PHE A 441 -24.09 -24.05 28.51
CA PHE A 441 -25.41 -24.67 28.26
C PHE A 441 -25.40 -25.77 27.18
N TYR A 442 -24.22 -26.21 26.71
CA TYR A 442 -24.18 -27.31 25.76
C TYR A 442 -24.56 -28.62 26.43
N ARG A 443 -25.47 -29.36 25.81
CA ARG A 443 -25.89 -30.71 26.22
C ARG A 443 -26.03 -31.55 24.94
N THR A 444 -25.62 -32.81 25.03
CA THR A 444 -25.82 -33.77 23.93
C THR A 444 -27.31 -34.02 23.72
N ASP A 445 -27.73 -34.40 22.52
CA ASP A 445 -29.17 -34.64 22.21
C ASP A 445 -29.81 -35.67 23.14
N LYS A 446 -29.06 -36.70 23.51
CA LYS A 446 -29.51 -37.71 24.51
C LYS A 446 -29.71 -37.11 25.90
N ALA A 447 -28.96 -36.10 26.27
CA ALA A 447 -29.09 -35.43 27.56
C ALA A 447 -30.19 -34.36 27.60
N ARG A 448 -30.66 -33.87 26.44
CA ARG A 448 -31.75 -32.88 26.33
C ARG A 448 -33.11 -33.47 26.65
N THR A 449 -33.33 -34.75 26.39
CA THR A 449 -34.61 -35.41 26.65
C THR A 449 -34.91 -35.59 28.17
N ASP A 450 -33.89 -35.51 29.00
CA ASP A 450 -34.05 -35.64 30.47
C ASP A 450 -33.73 -34.31 31.17
N VAL A 451 -34.78 -33.51 31.40
CA VAL A 451 -34.68 -32.15 31.95
C VAL A 451 -34.03 -32.14 33.37
N THR A 452 -34.03 -33.25 34.06
CA THR A 452 -33.43 -33.39 35.40
C THR A 452 -31.90 -33.48 35.36
N LYS A 453 -31.30 -33.67 34.18
CA LYS A 453 -29.87 -33.91 34.00
C LYS A 453 -29.04 -32.64 33.71
N GLY A 454 -29.21 -31.57 34.53
CA GLY A 454 -28.28 -30.44 34.69
C GLY A 454 -28.21 -29.36 33.61
N SER A 455 -27.62 -28.24 34.00
CA SER A 455 -27.62 -26.96 33.31
C SER A 455 -26.59 -26.83 32.18
N GLY A 456 -25.71 -27.77 31.96
CA GLY A 456 -24.61 -27.59 30.97
C GLY A 456 -23.57 -26.51 31.36
N LEU A 457 -23.59 -26.01 32.59
CA LEU A 457 -22.63 -25.01 33.08
C LEU A 457 -21.38 -25.61 33.70
N GLY A 458 -21.44 -26.83 34.24
CA GLY A 458 -20.36 -27.44 35.04
C GLY A 458 -19.04 -27.56 34.27
N LEU A 459 -19.07 -28.12 33.03
CA LEU A 459 -17.84 -28.24 32.21
C LEU A 459 -17.37 -26.91 31.67
N ALA A 460 -18.24 -25.96 31.38
CA ALA A 460 -17.88 -24.62 31.00
C ALA A 460 -17.13 -23.89 32.11
N ILE A 461 -17.63 -23.98 33.36
CA ILE A 461 -16.94 -23.47 34.56
C ILE A 461 -15.60 -24.16 34.76
N THR A 462 -15.54 -25.48 34.54
CA THR A 462 -14.28 -26.25 34.60
C THR A 462 -13.27 -25.70 33.61
N ALA A 463 -13.66 -25.48 32.34
CA ALA A 463 -12.77 -24.93 31.32
C ALA A 463 -12.26 -23.52 31.66
N GLN A 464 -13.13 -22.68 32.21
CA GLN A 464 -12.76 -21.30 32.57
C GLN A 464 -11.83 -21.26 33.79
N ILE A 465 -12.07 -22.08 34.81
CA ILE A 465 -11.16 -22.21 35.95
C ILE A 465 -9.79 -22.71 35.49
N ILE A 466 -9.73 -23.78 34.69
CA ILE A 466 -8.46 -24.35 34.20
C ILE A 466 -7.71 -23.32 33.33
N LYS A 467 -8.41 -22.58 32.49
CA LYS A 467 -7.81 -21.47 31.73
C LYS A 467 -7.21 -20.39 32.62
N THR A 468 -7.90 -20.01 33.70
CA THR A 468 -7.39 -19.03 34.66
C THR A 468 -6.17 -19.56 35.42
N LEU A 469 -6.08 -20.87 35.66
CA LEU A 469 -4.89 -21.52 36.22
C LEU A 469 -3.73 -21.69 35.19
N GLY A 470 -3.85 -21.12 33.98
CA GLY A 470 -2.84 -21.23 32.93
C GLY A 470 -2.80 -22.60 32.22
N GLY A 471 -3.79 -23.45 32.47
CA GLY A 471 -3.88 -24.79 31.92
C GLY A 471 -4.81 -24.90 30.69
N THR A 472 -4.96 -26.13 30.22
CA THR A 472 -5.90 -26.49 29.17
C THR A 472 -6.72 -27.71 29.54
N VAL A 473 -7.97 -27.80 29.06
CA VAL A 473 -8.83 -28.95 29.22
C VAL A 473 -9.32 -29.46 27.87
N LYS A 474 -9.35 -30.79 27.69
CA LYS A 474 -9.82 -31.47 26.48
C LYS A 474 -10.66 -32.69 26.86
N ALA A 475 -11.62 -33.00 25.99
CA ALA A 475 -12.41 -34.24 26.10
C ALA A 475 -12.04 -35.18 24.95
N THR A 476 -11.89 -36.45 25.27
CA THR A 476 -11.61 -37.54 24.29
C THR A 476 -12.40 -38.80 24.70
N LYS A 477 -12.42 -39.80 23.82
CA LYS A 477 -12.99 -41.12 24.15
C LYS A 477 -12.04 -41.88 25.07
N ALA A 478 -12.56 -42.49 26.15
CA ALA A 478 -11.79 -43.37 26.98
C ALA A 478 -11.47 -44.69 26.25
N SER A 479 -10.20 -44.94 25.96
CA SER A 479 -9.75 -46.11 25.18
C SER A 479 -9.94 -47.42 25.94
N GLN A 480 -9.92 -47.42 27.26
CA GLN A 480 -9.96 -48.64 28.08
C GLN A 480 -11.34 -48.93 28.70
N CYS A 481 -12.14 -47.92 29.00
CA CYS A 481 -13.43 -48.07 29.69
C CYS A 481 -14.64 -47.79 28.78
N GLY A 482 -14.44 -47.28 27.59
CA GLY A 482 -15.51 -46.98 26.62
C GLY A 482 -16.28 -45.69 26.86
N GLY A 483 -16.02 -44.97 27.97
CA GLY A 483 -16.69 -43.75 28.39
C GLY A 483 -16.06 -42.46 27.89
N LEU A 484 -16.23 -41.38 28.65
CA LEU A 484 -15.64 -40.07 28.39
C LEU A 484 -14.31 -39.94 29.16
N MET A 485 -13.31 -39.38 28.49
CA MET A 485 -12.03 -39.06 29.09
C MET A 485 -11.82 -37.53 29.05
N ILE A 486 -11.68 -36.92 30.22
CA ILE A 486 -11.36 -35.49 30.36
C ILE A 486 -9.89 -35.38 30.75
N VAL A 487 -9.14 -34.63 29.94
CA VAL A 487 -7.70 -34.40 30.12
C VAL A 487 -7.47 -32.95 30.51
N ILE A 488 -6.89 -32.72 31.67
CA ILE A 488 -6.47 -31.42 32.18
C ILE A 488 -4.95 -31.37 32.13
N THR A 489 -4.40 -30.30 31.54
CA THR A 489 -2.96 -30.06 31.50
C THR A 489 -2.68 -28.74 32.19
N LEU A 490 -1.85 -28.75 33.25
CA LEU A 490 -1.43 -27.61 34.02
C LEU A 490 0.08 -27.40 33.88
N PRO A 491 0.58 -26.14 33.83
CA PRO A 491 2.02 -25.88 33.83
C PRO A 491 2.67 -26.31 35.14
N VAL A 492 3.90 -26.82 35.08
CA VAL A 492 4.72 -27.09 36.25
C VAL A 492 5.06 -25.79 36.94
N ALA A 493 5.03 -25.79 38.29
CA ALA A 493 5.40 -24.62 39.08
C ALA A 493 6.91 -24.38 39.01
N GLU A 494 7.33 -23.36 38.27
CA GLU A 494 8.70 -22.88 38.27
C GLU A 494 8.86 -21.82 39.41
N GLY A 495 9.78 -22.05 40.34
CA GLY A 495 9.99 -21.16 41.48
C GLY A 495 9.02 -21.38 42.66
N ASP A 496 9.07 -20.49 43.65
CA ASP A 496 8.27 -20.58 44.90
C ASP A 496 7.07 -19.63 44.94
N THR A 497 6.99 -18.69 43.97
CA THR A 497 5.90 -17.71 43.86
C THR A 497 5.29 -17.74 42.48
N TYR A 498 3.98 -17.56 42.40
CA TYR A 498 3.25 -17.45 41.15
C TYR A 498 3.54 -16.06 40.53
N GLU A 499 4.28 -16.02 39.43
CA GLU A 499 4.41 -14.82 38.63
C GLU A 499 3.24 -14.73 37.65
N THR A 500 2.42 -13.68 37.80
CA THR A 500 1.38 -13.38 36.80
C THR A 500 2.03 -12.96 35.50
N HIS A 501 2.15 -13.87 34.52
CA HIS A 501 2.38 -13.47 33.16
C HIS A 501 1.12 -12.74 32.65
N PRO A 502 1.21 -11.47 32.23
CA PRO A 502 0.08 -10.80 31.62
C PRO A 502 -0.25 -11.55 30.31
N THR A 503 -1.37 -12.27 30.32
CA THR A 503 -1.97 -12.79 29.09
C THR A 503 -2.42 -11.59 28.26
N HIS A 504 -1.70 -11.32 27.16
CA HIS A 504 -2.10 -10.40 26.09
C HIS A 504 -3.31 -10.94 25.34
#